data_77422831a1d83752c2e9b09829cd4e60
#
_entry.id   77422831a1d83752c2e9b09829cd4e60
#
_cell.length_a   1.000
_cell.length_b   1.000
_cell.length_c   1.000
_cell.angle_alpha   90.00
_cell.angle_beta   90.00
_cell.angle_gamma   90.00
#
_symmetry.space_group_name_H-M   'P 1'
#
loop_
_entity.id
_entity.type
_entity.pdbx_description
1 polymer ?
#
loop_
_entity_poly.entity_id
_entity_poly.type
_entity_poly.pdbx_seq_one_letter_code
_entity_poly.pdbx_strand_id
1 'polypeptide(L)'
;MLFRSGWMHDFLEYMKLDPYFRKHNHNKMTFGITYSTSENFILVLSHDEVVHLKCSMINKMPGEYEDKFANLKAGYTFMLGHPGKKLLFMGQDFGQLHEWDEKTALDWYLADEPLHGDLQNYVRGLLTLYKKYPALYRQDNDWDGFQWINANDADRSIFSFIRRDETKKKNLLFICNFTPIPRDDYRVGVPKRGNFTLLLDNEHGLYEKGDGPAVYKSSKGECDGQPYSFSYPLPAYGTAIFRF
;
A
#
# COMPACT_ATOMS: atom_id res chain seq x y z
N MET A 1 13.13 -5.98 18.34
CA MET A 1 12.16 -5.80 17.25
C MET A 1 10.83 -6.35 17.72
N LEU A 2 9.75 -5.55 17.66
CA LEU A 2 8.45 -5.87 18.22
C LEU A 2 7.41 -6.01 17.11
N PHE A 3 6.50 -6.98 17.26
CA PHE A 3 5.31 -7.05 16.40
C PHE A 3 4.35 -5.92 16.77
N ARG A 4 3.87 -5.22 15.74
CA ARG A 4 2.99 -4.09 15.88
C ARG A 4 1.53 -4.52 15.73
N SER A 5 1.01 -5.23 16.75
CA SER A 5 -0.35 -5.78 16.74
C SER A 5 -1.43 -4.68 16.74
N GLY A 6 -1.21 -3.56 17.43
CA GLY A 6 -2.14 -2.42 17.39
C GLY A 6 -2.32 -1.87 15.96
N TRP A 7 -1.24 -1.69 15.22
CA TRP A 7 -1.31 -1.31 13.81
C TRP A 7 -2.07 -2.35 12.97
N MET A 8 -1.81 -3.63 13.19
CA MET A 8 -2.48 -4.71 12.47
C MET A 8 -4.01 -4.67 12.69
N HIS A 9 -4.44 -4.48 13.93
CA HIS A 9 -5.87 -4.41 14.23
C HIS A 9 -6.52 -3.20 13.57
N ASP A 10 -5.95 -2.00 13.73
CA ASP A 10 -6.46 -0.78 13.09
C ASP A 10 -6.52 -0.90 11.56
N PHE A 11 -5.45 -1.43 10.96
CA PHE A 11 -5.37 -1.68 9.52
C PHE A 11 -6.47 -2.67 9.06
N LEU A 12 -6.61 -3.82 9.73
CA LEU A 12 -7.60 -4.83 9.35
C LEU A 12 -9.03 -4.37 9.62
N GLU A 13 -9.27 -3.63 10.71
CA GLU A 13 -10.57 -3.03 10.95
C GLU A 13 -10.97 -2.05 9.84
N TYR A 14 -10.03 -1.22 9.37
CA TYR A 14 -10.27 -0.33 8.25
C TYR A 14 -10.51 -1.10 6.94
N MET A 15 -9.69 -2.10 6.65
CA MET A 15 -9.77 -2.87 5.40
C MET A 15 -11.07 -3.68 5.27
N LYS A 16 -11.63 -4.16 6.40
CA LYS A 16 -12.92 -4.90 6.45
C LYS A 16 -14.13 -4.02 6.21
N LEU A 17 -14.01 -2.69 6.40
CA LEU A 17 -15.15 -1.79 6.22
C LEU A 17 -15.61 -1.74 4.77
N ASP A 18 -16.93 -1.68 4.59
CA ASP A 18 -17.48 -1.19 3.34
C ASP A 18 -16.85 0.18 3.02
N PRO A 19 -16.40 0.42 1.78
CA PRO A 19 -15.72 1.66 1.40
C PRO A 19 -16.48 2.93 1.76
N TYR A 20 -17.80 2.89 1.78
CA TYR A 20 -18.65 4.02 2.19
C TYR A 20 -18.36 4.51 3.60
N PHE A 21 -18.04 3.60 4.53
CA PHE A 21 -17.77 3.93 5.93
C PHE A 21 -16.30 4.27 6.21
N ARG A 22 -15.40 4.05 5.27
CA ARG A 22 -13.95 4.29 5.45
C ARG A 22 -13.62 5.73 5.78
N LYS A 23 -14.37 6.69 5.23
CA LYS A 23 -14.19 8.12 5.51
C LYS A 23 -14.32 8.48 7.00
N HIS A 24 -15.15 7.76 7.74
CA HIS A 24 -15.34 7.98 9.18
C HIS A 24 -14.32 7.25 10.05
N ASN A 25 -13.48 6.42 9.44
CA ASN A 25 -12.46 5.61 10.09
C ASN A 25 -11.04 5.88 9.57
N HIS A 26 -10.87 6.99 8.87
CA HIS A 26 -9.62 7.37 8.20
C HIS A 26 -8.41 7.41 9.16
N ASN A 27 -8.64 7.81 10.41
CA ASN A 27 -7.64 7.87 11.46
C ASN A 27 -7.03 6.51 11.81
N LYS A 28 -7.72 5.39 11.60
CA LYS A 28 -7.16 4.05 11.82
C LYS A 28 -5.92 3.80 10.95
N MET A 29 -5.88 4.37 9.75
CA MET A 29 -4.76 4.26 8.84
C MET A 29 -3.63 5.26 9.14
N THR A 30 -3.95 6.42 9.72
CA THR A 30 -2.97 7.49 9.95
C THR A 30 -2.38 7.49 11.36
N PHE A 31 -3.14 7.05 12.36
CA PHE A 31 -2.72 7.07 13.77
C PHE A 31 -1.42 6.29 14.02
N GLY A 32 -1.26 5.17 13.36
CA GLY A 32 -0.10 4.31 13.52
C GLY A 32 1.24 5.02 13.34
N ILE A 33 1.34 6.05 12.50
CA ILE A 33 2.58 6.76 12.24
C ILE A 33 3.09 7.52 13.49
N THR A 34 2.22 7.95 14.37
CA THR A 34 2.55 8.78 15.53
C THR A 34 3.55 8.15 16.50
N TYR A 35 3.63 6.83 16.51
CA TYR A 35 4.56 6.07 17.37
C TYR A 35 5.50 5.14 16.58
N SER A 36 5.58 5.33 15.26
CA SER A 36 6.40 4.45 14.39
C SER A 36 7.89 4.53 14.67
N THR A 37 8.36 5.66 15.22
CA THR A 37 9.76 5.91 15.53
C THR A 37 10.19 5.50 16.94
N SER A 38 9.23 5.10 17.78
CA SER A 38 9.53 4.77 19.20
C SER A 38 10.30 3.46 19.37
N GLU A 39 10.15 2.53 18.42
CA GLU A 39 10.72 1.19 18.48
C GLU A 39 11.00 0.61 17.09
N ASN A 40 11.81 -0.44 17.03
CA ASN A 40 12.02 -1.23 15.81
C ASN A 40 10.83 -2.18 15.58
N PHE A 41 9.85 -1.76 14.79
CA PHE A 41 8.63 -2.51 14.54
C PHE A 41 8.70 -3.43 13.32
N ILE A 42 7.93 -4.53 13.41
CA ILE A 42 7.48 -5.33 12.27
C ILE A 42 5.98 -5.06 12.10
N LEU A 43 5.59 -4.55 10.93
CA LEU A 43 4.20 -4.54 10.50
C LEU A 43 3.83 -5.96 10.11
N VAL A 44 2.93 -6.55 10.84
CA VAL A 44 2.63 -7.98 10.74
C VAL A 44 1.19 -8.19 10.30
N LEU A 45 1.00 -9.09 9.33
CA LEU A 45 -0.28 -9.75 9.08
C LEU A 45 -0.08 -11.23 9.44
N SER A 46 -0.28 -11.57 10.73
CA SER A 46 0.09 -12.87 11.28
C SER A 46 -0.99 -13.95 11.07
N HIS A 47 -0.64 -15.18 11.44
CA HIS A 47 -1.58 -16.30 11.45
C HIS A 47 -2.78 -16.08 12.36
N ASP A 48 -2.62 -15.33 13.45
CA ASP A 48 -3.69 -15.07 14.42
C ASP A 48 -4.93 -14.43 13.80
N GLU A 49 -4.76 -13.78 12.64
CA GLU A 49 -5.83 -13.10 11.94
C GLU A 49 -6.47 -13.94 10.81
N VAL A 50 -5.98 -15.15 10.57
CA VAL A 50 -6.48 -16.01 9.48
C VAL A 50 -6.82 -17.43 9.97
N VAL A 51 -7.17 -17.56 11.25
CA VAL A 51 -7.57 -18.79 11.93
C VAL A 51 -8.81 -18.58 12.79
N HIS A 52 -9.42 -19.65 13.27
CA HIS A 52 -10.49 -19.64 14.28
C HIS A 52 -11.70 -18.75 13.89
N LEU A 53 -12.23 -18.97 12.69
CA LEU A 53 -13.42 -18.29 12.14
C LEU A 53 -13.22 -16.77 11.91
N LYS A 54 -11.98 -16.33 11.74
CA LYS A 54 -11.66 -14.94 11.41
C LYS A 54 -11.61 -14.67 9.90
N CYS A 55 -11.79 -15.68 9.07
CA CYS A 55 -11.64 -15.69 7.61
C CYS A 55 -10.19 -15.55 7.12
N SER A 56 -9.93 -16.01 5.91
CA SER A 56 -8.66 -15.76 5.22
C SER A 56 -8.51 -14.27 4.90
N MET A 57 -7.29 -13.82 4.58
CA MET A 57 -7.02 -12.40 4.34
C MET A 57 -7.87 -11.83 3.20
N ILE A 58 -8.01 -12.55 2.09
CA ILE A 58 -8.82 -12.12 0.95
C ILE A 58 -10.32 -12.05 1.30
N ASN A 59 -10.81 -12.97 2.14
CA ASN A 59 -12.22 -13.01 2.53
C ASN A 59 -12.60 -11.94 3.57
N LYS A 60 -11.63 -11.24 4.14
CA LYS A 60 -11.88 -10.04 4.96
C LYS A 60 -12.22 -8.81 4.11
N MET A 61 -11.82 -8.82 2.83
CA MET A 61 -12.02 -7.66 1.96
C MET A 61 -13.49 -7.57 1.52
N PRO A 62 -14.10 -6.38 1.56
CA PRO A 62 -15.46 -6.14 1.08
C PRO A 62 -15.52 -6.11 -0.46
N GLY A 63 -16.74 -6.15 -1.00
CA GLY A 63 -17.02 -6.06 -2.42
C GLY A 63 -17.12 -7.39 -3.13
N GLU A 64 -17.28 -7.31 -4.46
CA GLU A 64 -17.30 -8.47 -5.34
C GLU A 64 -15.91 -9.13 -5.41
N TYR A 65 -15.82 -10.24 -6.11
CA TYR A 65 -14.61 -11.06 -6.10
C TYR A 65 -13.37 -10.28 -6.57
N GLU A 66 -13.50 -9.56 -7.68
CA GLU A 66 -12.44 -8.71 -8.24
C GLU A 66 -12.06 -7.55 -7.30
N ASP A 67 -13.07 -6.94 -6.66
CA ASP A 67 -12.85 -5.85 -5.70
C ASP A 67 -12.00 -6.28 -4.51
N LYS A 68 -12.16 -7.52 -4.05
CA LYS A 68 -11.37 -8.06 -2.95
C LYS A 68 -9.87 -8.06 -3.26
N PHE A 69 -9.49 -8.45 -4.49
CA PHE A 69 -8.09 -8.44 -4.93
C PHE A 69 -7.56 -7.02 -5.07
N ALA A 70 -8.36 -6.11 -5.64
CA ALA A 70 -7.99 -4.71 -5.77
C ALA A 70 -7.80 -4.04 -4.39
N ASN A 71 -8.71 -4.29 -3.45
CA ASN A 71 -8.57 -3.85 -2.06
C ASN A 71 -7.30 -4.38 -1.41
N LEU A 72 -7.01 -5.68 -1.58
CA LEU A 72 -5.86 -6.31 -0.96
C LEU A 72 -4.54 -5.76 -1.53
N LYS A 73 -4.47 -5.52 -2.85
CA LYS A 73 -3.34 -4.83 -3.48
C LYS A 73 -3.13 -3.43 -2.88
N ALA A 74 -4.22 -2.66 -2.71
CA ALA A 74 -4.16 -1.34 -2.08
C ALA A 74 -3.63 -1.41 -0.65
N GLY A 75 -4.13 -2.35 0.14
CA GLY A 75 -3.67 -2.58 1.52
C GLY A 75 -2.20 -2.97 1.59
N TYR A 76 -1.74 -3.88 0.75
CA TYR A 76 -0.34 -4.31 0.72
C TYR A 76 0.60 -3.19 0.27
N THR A 77 0.19 -2.36 -0.69
CA THR A 77 0.97 -1.20 -1.11
C THR A 77 1.11 -0.20 0.04
N PHE A 78 0.02 0.10 0.73
CA PHE A 78 0.04 0.98 1.90
C PHE A 78 0.94 0.43 3.01
N MET A 79 0.80 -0.86 3.34
CA MET A 79 1.64 -1.53 4.33
C MET A 79 3.13 -1.48 3.95
N LEU A 80 3.45 -1.76 2.67
CA LEU A 80 4.84 -1.72 2.20
C LEU A 80 5.46 -0.34 2.33
N GLY A 81 4.70 0.71 2.03
CA GLY A 81 5.14 2.09 2.12
C GLY A 81 5.32 2.59 3.55
N HIS A 82 4.66 2.01 4.54
CA HIS A 82 4.76 2.46 5.94
C HIS A 82 6.11 2.08 6.58
N PRO A 83 6.60 2.88 7.54
CA PRO A 83 7.79 2.54 8.31
C PRO A 83 7.64 1.24 9.10
N GLY A 84 8.71 0.47 9.20
CA GLY A 84 8.79 -0.83 9.86
C GLY A 84 9.02 -1.98 8.89
N LYS A 85 9.54 -3.10 9.39
CA LYS A 85 9.71 -4.33 8.60
C LYS A 85 8.36 -4.97 8.32
N LYS A 86 8.28 -5.86 7.33
CA LYS A 86 7.02 -6.42 6.83
C LYS A 86 6.97 -7.92 7.06
N LEU A 87 5.79 -8.40 7.43
CA LEU A 87 5.50 -9.83 7.48
C LEU A 87 4.12 -10.10 6.88
N LEU A 88 4.10 -10.89 5.82
CA LEU A 88 2.90 -11.57 5.32
C LEU A 88 2.98 -13.03 5.71
N PHE A 89 1.90 -13.58 6.21
CA PHE A 89 1.82 -14.99 6.54
C PHE A 89 1.51 -15.85 5.30
N MET A 90 1.83 -17.14 5.34
CA MET A 90 1.71 -18.08 4.21
C MET A 90 0.34 -18.01 3.53
N GLY A 91 0.35 -17.97 2.20
CA GLY A 91 -0.86 -17.94 1.37
C GLY A 91 -1.50 -16.57 1.22
N GLN A 92 -1.08 -15.56 1.99
CA GLN A 92 -1.61 -14.20 1.85
C GLN A 92 -1.15 -13.52 0.56
N ASP A 93 0.02 -13.89 0.04
CA ASP A 93 0.61 -13.36 -1.18
C ASP A 93 -0.16 -13.75 -2.46
N PHE A 94 -0.89 -14.86 -2.44
CA PHE A 94 -1.76 -15.28 -3.54
C PHE A 94 -3.26 -15.32 -3.18
N GLY A 95 -3.62 -14.81 -1.99
CA GLY A 95 -5.03 -14.69 -1.60
C GLY A 95 -5.71 -16.03 -1.32
N GLN A 96 -5.07 -16.91 -0.54
CA GLN A 96 -5.67 -18.18 -0.13
C GLN A 96 -7.09 -17.98 0.40
N LEU A 97 -8.04 -18.84 -0.04
CA LEU A 97 -9.46 -18.72 0.28
C LEU A 97 -9.82 -19.33 1.64
N HIS A 98 -9.18 -20.43 2.01
CA HIS A 98 -9.39 -21.05 3.30
C HIS A 98 -8.57 -20.39 4.41
N GLU A 99 -9.06 -20.48 5.63
CA GLU A 99 -8.24 -20.16 6.80
C GLU A 99 -7.02 -21.08 6.85
N TRP A 100 -5.95 -20.55 7.47
CA TRP A 100 -4.76 -21.38 7.66
C TRP A 100 -5.02 -22.52 8.66
N ASP A 101 -4.59 -23.71 8.31
CA ASP A 101 -4.63 -24.91 9.14
C ASP A 101 -3.28 -25.64 9.03
N GLU A 102 -2.64 -25.88 10.17
CA GLU A 102 -1.35 -26.56 10.22
C GLU A 102 -1.39 -28.02 9.73
N LYS A 103 -2.59 -28.60 9.58
CA LYS A 103 -2.78 -30.00 9.14
C LYS A 103 -2.96 -30.14 7.65
N THR A 104 -3.13 -29.03 6.94
CA THR A 104 -3.41 -29.05 5.50
C THR A 104 -2.36 -28.23 4.73
N ALA A 105 -2.12 -28.63 3.48
CA ALA A 105 -1.30 -27.82 2.58
C ALA A 105 -2.03 -26.53 2.20
N LEU A 106 -1.27 -25.50 1.81
CA LEU A 106 -1.85 -24.32 1.17
C LEU A 106 -2.50 -24.69 -0.16
N ASP A 107 -3.51 -23.91 -0.54
CA ASP A 107 -4.27 -24.08 -1.79
C ASP A 107 -3.45 -23.61 -3.01
N TRP A 108 -2.29 -24.23 -3.26
CA TRP A 108 -1.34 -23.81 -4.29
C TRP A 108 -1.93 -23.75 -5.71
N TYR A 109 -2.98 -24.53 -6.00
CA TYR A 109 -3.69 -24.50 -7.27
C TYR A 109 -4.29 -23.12 -7.57
N LEU A 110 -4.60 -22.32 -6.54
CA LEU A 110 -5.12 -20.97 -6.71
C LEU A 110 -4.09 -20.05 -7.38
N ALA A 111 -2.79 -20.29 -7.19
CA ALA A 111 -1.76 -19.45 -7.82
C ALA A 111 -1.78 -19.52 -9.36
N ASP A 112 -2.41 -20.55 -9.93
CA ASP A 112 -2.62 -20.71 -11.37
C ASP A 112 -3.91 -20.00 -11.86
N GLU A 113 -4.78 -19.59 -10.94
CA GLU A 113 -5.98 -18.84 -11.27
C GLU A 113 -5.64 -17.36 -11.54
N PRO A 114 -6.28 -16.70 -12.54
CA PRO A 114 -5.85 -15.38 -13.02
C PRO A 114 -5.70 -14.31 -11.93
N LEU A 115 -6.71 -14.10 -11.09
CA LEU A 115 -6.69 -13.06 -10.05
C LEU A 115 -5.70 -13.36 -8.93
N HIS A 116 -5.55 -14.63 -8.56
CA HIS A 116 -4.63 -15.08 -7.53
C HIS A 116 -3.18 -14.98 -8.00
N GLY A 117 -2.92 -15.44 -9.23
CA GLY A 117 -1.59 -15.32 -9.86
C GLY A 117 -1.19 -13.86 -10.07
N ASP A 118 -2.13 -13.00 -10.45
CA ASP A 118 -1.92 -11.57 -10.59
C ASP A 118 -1.60 -10.90 -9.24
N LEU A 119 -2.32 -11.25 -8.16
CA LEU A 119 -1.98 -10.78 -6.81
C LEU A 119 -0.58 -11.24 -6.39
N GLN A 120 -0.21 -12.49 -6.65
CA GLN A 120 1.12 -13.00 -6.32
C GLN A 120 2.23 -12.25 -7.08
N ASN A 121 2.02 -12.00 -8.37
CA ASN A 121 2.93 -11.20 -9.18
C ASN A 121 3.04 -9.77 -8.67
N TYR A 122 1.92 -9.18 -8.25
CA TYR A 122 1.89 -7.85 -7.66
C TYR A 122 2.72 -7.79 -6.36
N VAL A 123 2.51 -8.74 -5.45
CA VAL A 123 3.29 -8.84 -4.20
C VAL A 123 4.78 -9.05 -4.50
N ARG A 124 5.13 -9.87 -5.50
CA ARG A 124 6.51 -10.03 -5.97
C ARG A 124 7.10 -8.69 -6.44
N GLY A 125 6.33 -7.89 -7.17
CA GLY A 125 6.70 -6.54 -7.59
C GLY A 125 6.98 -5.62 -6.39
N LEU A 126 6.09 -5.61 -5.40
CA LEU A 126 6.27 -4.85 -4.16
C LEU A 126 7.54 -5.27 -3.42
N LEU A 127 7.81 -6.56 -3.27
CA LEU A 127 9.01 -7.07 -2.60
C LEU A 127 10.28 -6.76 -3.39
N THR A 128 10.21 -6.71 -4.71
CA THR A 128 11.31 -6.28 -5.59
C THR A 128 11.64 -4.81 -5.34
N LEU A 129 10.65 -3.94 -5.26
CA LEU A 129 10.85 -2.54 -4.89
C LEU A 129 11.41 -2.40 -3.47
N TYR A 130 10.89 -3.18 -2.52
CA TYR A 130 11.37 -3.15 -1.13
C TYR A 130 12.88 -3.43 -1.04
N LYS A 131 13.36 -4.46 -1.75
CA LYS A 131 14.80 -4.78 -1.80
C LYS A 131 15.62 -3.71 -2.52
N LYS A 132 15.07 -3.12 -3.59
CA LYS A 132 15.79 -2.19 -4.48
C LYS A 132 15.94 -0.77 -3.90
N TYR A 133 14.97 -0.30 -3.11
CA TYR A 133 14.91 1.08 -2.65
C TYR A 133 15.16 1.19 -1.14
N PRO A 134 16.35 1.68 -0.72
CA PRO A 134 16.68 1.89 0.69
C PRO A 134 15.69 2.80 1.44
N ALA A 135 15.01 3.69 0.73
CA ALA A 135 13.93 4.52 1.27
C ALA A 135 12.83 3.71 1.99
N LEU A 136 12.66 2.42 1.66
CA LEU A 136 11.62 1.56 2.25
C LEU A 136 12.05 0.85 3.54
N TYR A 137 13.33 0.87 3.90
CA TYR A 137 13.81 0.07 5.06
C TYR A 137 14.93 0.69 5.89
N ARG A 138 15.60 1.76 5.42
CA ARG A 138 16.75 2.32 6.15
C ARG A 138 16.35 3.30 7.25
N GLN A 139 15.35 4.14 6.99
CA GLN A 139 14.87 5.15 7.94
C GLN A 139 13.45 4.82 8.43
N ASP A 140 13.28 3.62 8.98
CA ASP A 140 11.99 3.20 9.55
C ASP A 140 11.73 3.80 10.94
N ASN A 141 12.79 4.24 11.65
CA ASN A 141 12.72 4.76 13.01
C ASN A 141 13.03 6.25 13.09
N ASP A 142 12.98 6.94 11.98
CA ASP A 142 13.31 8.35 11.89
C ASP A 142 12.19 9.08 11.14
N TRP A 143 11.74 10.21 11.67
CA TRP A 143 10.74 11.06 11.03
C TRP A 143 11.17 11.57 9.65
N ASP A 144 12.47 11.69 9.40
CA ASP A 144 13.00 12.06 8.08
C ASP A 144 12.71 11.01 7.00
N GLY A 145 12.47 9.77 7.39
CA GLY A 145 12.17 8.66 6.47
C GLY A 145 10.74 8.62 5.93
N PHE A 146 9.81 9.38 6.55
CA PHE A 146 8.40 9.38 6.19
C PHE A 146 7.81 10.79 6.23
N GLN A 147 7.00 11.12 5.23
CA GLN A 147 6.24 12.37 5.20
C GLN A 147 4.87 12.14 4.58
N TRP A 148 3.82 12.48 5.31
CA TRP A 148 2.50 12.63 4.70
C TRP A 148 2.52 13.75 3.66
N ILE A 149 1.94 13.50 2.50
CA ILE A 149 1.55 14.53 1.55
C ILE A 149 0.12 14.94 1.85
N ASN A 150 -0.79 13.97 1.90
CA ASN A 150 -2.15 14.19 2.36
C ASN A 150 -2.60 13.03 3.27
N ALA A 151 -2.73 13.32 4.56
CA ALA A 151 -3.26 12.41 5.57
C ALA A 151 -4.74 12.67 5.87
N ASN A 152 -5.35 13.71 5.28
CA ASN A 152 -6.66 14.23 5.68
C ASN A 152 -7.74 14.09 4.60
N ASP A 153 -7.46 13.33 3.54
CA ASP A 153 -8.40 13.11 2.43
C ASP A 153 -9.43 12.02 2.78
N ALA A 154 -10.07 12.19 3.92
CA ALA A 154 -11.02 11.23 4.46
C ALA A 154 -12.24 11.03 3.56
N ASP A 155 -12.77 12.10 2.99
CA ASP A 155 -13.97 12.05 2.14
C ASP A 155 -13.78 11.19 0.90
N ARG A 156 -12.55 11.16 0.35
CA ARG A 156 -12.18 10.32 -0.78
C ARG A 156 -11.51 9.01 -0.35
N SER A 157 -11.15 8.86 0.92
CA SER A 157 -10.37 7.73 1.46
C SER A 157 -9.10 7.46 0.66
N ILE A 158 -8.38 8.54 0.33
CA ILE A 158 -7.11 8.50 -0.39
C ILE A 158 -5.98 8.91 0.56
N PHE A 159 -4.85 8.21 0.46
CA PHE A 159 -3.64 8.51 1.22
C PHE A 159 -2.49 8.74 0.26
N SER A 160 -1.72 9.80 0.50
CA SER A 160 -0.47 10.03 -0.22
C SER A 160 0.65 10.40 0.75
N PHE A 161 1.83 9.80 0.54
CA PHE A 161 2.99 9.99 1.41
C PHE A 161 4.29 9.71 0.68
N ILE A 162 5.38 10.20 1.24
CA ILE A 162 6.74 10.03 0.72
C ILE A 162 7.57 9.16 1.67
N ARG A 163 8.39 8.29 1.08
CA ARG A 163 9.48 7.58 1.75
C ARG A 163 10.82 8.11 1.26
N ARG A 164 11.74 8.24 2.21
CA ARG A 164 13.12 8.72 1.96
C ARG A 164 14.14 7.83 2.64
N ASP A 165 15.34 7.82 2.08
CA ASP A 165 16.54 7.37 2.79
C ASP A 165 17.36 8.59 3.26
N GLU A 166 18.45 8.33 3.95
CA GLU A 166 19.38 9.35 4.44
C GLU A 166 19.99 10.21 3.32
N THR A 167 20.08 9.67 2.10
CA THR A 167 20.65 10.40 0.95
C THR A 167 19.65 11.33 0.29
N LYS A 168 18.35 11.10 0.47
CA LYS A 168 17.22 11.82 -0.16
C LYS A 168 17.31 11.90 -1.71
N LYS A 169 18.09 11.00 -2.33
CA LYS A 169 18.33 10.99 -3.79
C LYS A 169 17.32 10.17 -4.59
N LYS A 170 16.71 9.18 -3.96
CA LYS A 170 15.75 8.28 -4.60
C LYS A 170 14.52 8.14 -3.70
N ASN A 171 13.77 9.23 -3.64
CA ASN A 171 12.52 9.24 -2.87
C ASN A 171 11.43 8.49 -3.60
N LEU A 172 10.47 7.96 -2.83
CA LEU A 172 9.29 7.30 -3.35
C LEU A 172 8.04 8.03 -2.88
N LEU A 173 7.15 8.33 -3.83
CA LEU A 173 5.81 8.84 -3.56
C LEU A 173 4.82 7.68 -3.70
N PHE A 174 3.97 7.51 -2.71
CA PHE A 174 2.88 6.54 -2.68
C PHE A 174 1.54 7.26 -2.78
N ILE A 175 0.63 6.70 -3.58
CA ILE A 175 -0.77 7.11 -3.64
C ILE A 175 -1.61 5.84 -3.51
N CYS A 176 -2.60 5.83 -2.59
CA CYS A 176 -3.49 4.69 -2.37
C CYS A 176 -4.94 5.18 -2.28
N ASN A 177 -5.79 4.72 -3.19
CA ASN A 177 -7.22 4.94 -3.19
C ASN A 177 -7.93 3.72 -2.59
N PHE A 178 -8.67 3.91 -1.52
CA PHE A 178 -9.41 2.83 -0.85
C PHE A 178 -10.90 2.84 -1.17
N THR A 179 -11.28 3.37 -2.33
CA THR A 179 -12.69 3.39 -2.79
C THR A 179 -12.84 2.79 -4.18
N PRO A 180 -14.05 2.28 -4.52
CA PRO A 180 -14.35 1.79 -5.87
C PRO A 180 -14.58 2.93 -6.88
N ILE A 181 -14.23 4.17 -6.53
CA ILE A 181 -14.47 5.35 -7.36
C ILE A 181 -13.14 5.75 -8.00
N PRO A 182 -13.01 5.66 -9.35
CA PRO A 182 -11.84 6.15 -10.04
C PRO A 182 -11.76 7.69 -9.99
N ARG A 183 -10.56 8.23 -10.13
CA ARG A 183 -10.26 9.66 -10.16
C ARG A 183 -9.39 9.97 -11.37
N ASP A 184 -10.02 10.23 -12.50
CA ASP A 184 -9.32 10.39 -13.79
C ASP A 184 -8.29 11.52 -13.80
N ASP A 185 -8.45 12.52 -12.95
CA ASP A 185 -7.55 13.66 -12.78
C ASP A 185 -7.20 13.90 -11.30
N TYR A 186 -6.73 12.85 -10.62
CA TYR A 186 -6.29 13.00 -9.23
C TYR A 186 -5.02 13.83 -9.17
N ARG A 187 -5.14 15.03 -8.60
CA ARG A 187 -4.01 15.94 -8.43
C ARG A 187 -3.31 15.68 -7.10
N VAL A 188 -2.02 15.40 -7.15
CA VAL A 188 -1.18 15.13 -5.96
C VAL A 188 -0.14 16.24 -5.79
N GLY A 189 -0.01 16.74 -4.56
CA GLY A 189 1.01 17.70 -4.18
C GLY A 189 2.38 17.05 -4.04
N VAL A 190 3.44 17.78 -4.45
CA VAL A 190 4.82 17.29 -4.34
C VAL A 190 5.79 18.42 -3.94
N PRO A 191 6.89 18.10 -3.21
CA PRO A 191 7.75 19.12 -2.61
C PRO A 191 8.68 19.82 -3.60
N LYS A 192 8.88 19.27 -4.78
CA LYS A 192 9.80 19.85 -5.78
C LYS A 192 9.28 19.72 -7.20
N ARG A 193 9.75 20.60 -8.07
CA ARG A 193 9.59 20.46 -9.51
C ARG A 193 10.49 19.34 -10.02
N GLY A 194 9.95 18.48 -10.89
CA GLY A 194 10.75 17.41 -11.46
C GLY A 194 9.92 16.34 -12.18
N ASN A 195 10.59 15.24 -12.48
CA ASN A 195 10.02 14.07 -13.09
C ASN A 195 9.70 13.03 -12.02
N PHE A 196 8.50 12.48 -12.10
CA PHE A 196 7.99 11.41 -11.25
C PHE A 196 7.80 10.17 -12.12
N THR A 197 8.70 9.21 -11.97
CA THR A 197 8.70 7.98 -12.76
C THR A 197 7.84 6.94 -12.07
N LEU A 198 6.76 6.51 -12.71
CA LEU A 198 5.89 5.43 -12.21
C LEU A 198 6.69 4.12 -12.17
N LEU A 199 6.73 3.47 -11.03
CA LEU A 199 7.44 2.21 -10.84
C LEU A 199 6.51 1.02 -10.74
N LEU A 200 5.34 1.23 -10.16
CA LEU A 200 4.34 0.18 -9.94
C LEU A 200 2.97 0.83 -9.80
N ASP A 201 1.97 0.19 -10.39
CA ASP A 201 0.55 0.44 -10.11
C ASP A 201 -0.22 -0.89 -9.97
N ASN A 202 -1.48 -0.82 -9.57
CA ASN A 202 -2.29 -2.03 -9.34
C ASN A 202 -2.83 -2.68 -10.62
N GLU A 203 -2.77 -2.00 -11.77
CA GLU A 203 -3.26 -2.52 -13.06
C GLU A 203 -2.16 -3.28 -13.80
N HIS A 204 -0.93 -2.74 -13.83
CA HIS A 204 0.20 -3.33 -14.55
C HIS A 204 1.19 -4.07 -13.64
N GLY A 205 1.12 -3.81 -12.32
CA GLY A 205 2.16 -4.29 -11.40
C GLY A 205 3.47 -3.51 -11.54
N LEU A 206 4.60 -4.20 -11.42
CA LEU A 206 5.93 -3.58 -11.50
C LEU A 206 6.32 -3.31 -12.96
N TYR A 207 6.66 -2.06 -13.26
CA TYR A 207 7.25 -1.69 -14.56
C TYR A 207 8.72 -2.12 -14.63
N GLU A 208 9.02 -3.04 -15.52
CA GLU A 208 10.38 -3.51 -15.78
C GLU A 208 11.09 -2.66 -16.86
N LYS A 209 12.41 -2.88 -17.02
CA LYS A 209 13.16 -2.22 -18.09
C LYS A 209 12.67 -2.74 -19.45
N GLY A 210 12.04 -1.88 -20.23
CA GLY A 210 11.57 -2.21 -21.59
C GLY A 210 10.19 -1.66 -21.90
N ASP A 211 9.29 -1.65 -20.91
CA ASP A 211 7.92 -1.15 -21.09
C ASP A 211 7.80 0.37 -20.96
N GLY A 212 8.92 1.05 -20.71
CA GLY A 212 9.00 2.49 -20.59
C GLY A 212 8.07 3.05 -19.51
N PRO A 213 8.50 3.11 -18.24
CA PRO A 213 7.64 3.62 -17.18
C PRO A 213 7.16 5.02 -17.52
N ALA A 214 5.86 5.27 -17.35
CA ALA A 214 5.31 6.60 -17.58
C ALA A 214 5.97 7.62 -16.65
N VAL A 215 6.33 8.77 -17.20
CA VAL A 215 6.96 9.87 -16.48
C VAL A 215 6.00 11.04 -16.40
N TYR A 216 5.63 11.40 -15.18
CA TYR A 216 4.78 12.55 -14.90
C TYR A 216 5.64 13.74 -14.50
N LYS A 217 5.37 14.92 -15.09
CA LYS A 217 6.10 16.15 -14.78
C LYS A 217 5.27 17.01 -13.85
N SER A 218 5.85 17.38 -12.70
CA SER A 218 5.21 18.36 -11.83
C SER A 218 5.40 19.79 -12.36
N SER A 219 4.37 20.58 -12.15
CA SER A 219 4.34 22.02 -12.44
C SER A 219 4.08 22.83 -11.17
N LYS A 220 4.37 24.13 -11.24
CA LYS A 220 4.04 25.05 -10.15
C LYS A 220 2.52 25.11 -9.98
N GLY A 221 2.05 24.88 -8.78
CA GLY A 221 0.65 24.91 -8.41
C GLY A 221 0.46 24.19 -7.09
N GLU A 222 0.03 24.93 -6.09
CA GLU A 222 -0.18 24.41 -4.74
C GLU A 222 -1.24 23.30 -4.74
N CYS A 223 -0.92 22.20 -4.06
CA CYS A 223 -1.83 21.08 -3.80
C CYS A 223 -1.34 20.37 -2.53
N ASP A 224 -2.26 20.00 -1.65
CA ASP A 224 -1.93 19.26 -0.42
C ASP A 224 -0.86 19.97 0.44
N GLY A 225 -0.85 21.30 0.45
CA GLY A 225 0.19 22.11 1.14
C GLY A 225 1.58 22.02 0.52
N GLN A 226 1.71 21.47 -0.69
CA GLN A 226 2.97 21.38 -1.43
C GLN A 226 3.02 22.42 -2.57
N PRO A 227 4.21 22.99 -2.89
CA PRO A 227 4.32 24.07 -3.88
C PRO A 227 4.17 23.65 -5.34
N TYR A 228 4.27 22.35 -5.62
CA TYR A 228 4.16 21.76 -6.95
C TYR A 228 3.15 20.62 -6.94
N SER A 229 2.67 20.24 -8.10
CA SER A 229 1.73 19.12 -8.25
C SER A 229 1.80 18.53 -9.67
N PHE A 230 1.25 17.33 -9.82
CA PHE A 230 0.93 16.73 -11.11
C PHE A 230 -0.38 15.95 -10.99
N SER A 231 -1.02 15.67 -12.13
CA SER A 231 -2.23 14.85 -12.21
C SER A 231 -1.88 13.41 -12.59
N TYR A 232 -2.62 12.47 -11.99
CA TYR A 232 -2.51 11.04 -12.26
C TYR A 232 -3.92 10.42 -12.37
N PRO A 233 -4.20 9.62 -13.41
CA PRO A 233 -5.45 8.87 -13.49
C PRO A 233 -5.41 7.73 -12.47
N LEU A 234 -6.05 7.94 -11.32
CA LEU A 234 -6.04 7.01 -10.20
C LEU A 234 -7.27 6.08 -10.29
N PRO A 235 -7.09 4.77 -10.56
CA PRO A 235 -8.19 3.83 -10.70
C PRO A 235 -9.00 3.61 -9.41
N ALA A 236 -10.13 2.91 -9.54
CA ALA A 236 -10.84 2.31 -8.41
C ALA A 236 -9.88 1.39 -7.64
N TYR A 237 -9.83 1.54 -6.31
CA TYR A 237 -8.83 0.87 -5.45
C TYR A 237 -7.38 1.03 -5.96
N GLY A 238 -7.14 2.10 -6.70
CA GLY A 238 -5.89 2.34 -7.41
C GLY A 238 -4.72 2.65 -6.47
N THR A 239 -3.56 2.14 -6.84
CA THR A 239 -2.29 2.46 -6.16
C THR A 239 -1.25 2.86 -7.17
N ALA A 240 -0.36 3.75 -6.78
CA ALA A 240 0.78 4.12 -7.59
C ALA A 240 2.01 4.41 -6.72
N ILE A 241 3.17 3.95 -7.17
CA ILE A 241 4.47 4.22 -6.55
C ILE A 241 5.35 4.91 -7.59
N PHE A 242 5.75 6.13 -7.29
CA PHE A 242 6.63 6.92 -8.14
C PHE A 242 8.01 7.11 -7.49
N ARG A 243 9.05 7.11 -8.32
CA ARG A 243 10.39 7.58 -7.93
C ARG A 243 10.62 9.01 -8.41
N PHE A 244 11.26 9.83 -7.56
CA PHE A 244 11.64 11.20 -7.88
C PHE A 244 12.91 11.68 -7.15
#